data_a7f31e65d74000d1a696530e6d8a9b09
#
_entry.id   a7f31e65d74000d1a696530e6d8a9b09
#
_cell.length_a   1.000
_cell.length_b   1.000
_cell.length_c   1.000
_cell.angle_alpha   90.00
_cell.angle_beta   90.00
_cell.angle_gamma   90.00
#
_symmetry.space_group_name_H-M   'P 1'
#
loop_
_entity.id
_entity.type
_entity.pdbx_description
1 polymer ?
#
loop_
_entity_poly.entity_id
_entity_poly.type
_entity_poly.pdbx_seq_one_letter_code
_entity_poly.pdbx_strand_id
1 'polypeptide(L)'
;MPFPLLLGAVLLAASPTMTVRPAKLGLCVACHGENGVAVTPDAPHLAAQRESYLVAALTAYRSGARKHAAMQAVAGTLSPRDIADCARWYAAQRPVRAP
;
A
#
# COMPACT_ATOMS: atom_id res chain seq x y z
N MET A 1 35.39 15.86 -42.56
CA MET A 1 35.11 14.58 -41.90
C MET A 1 33.98 14.77 -40.93
N PRO A 2 32.81 14.19 -41.19
CA PRO A 2 31.74 14.26 -40.21
C PRO A 2 32.10 13.42 -39.01
N PHE A 3 32.08 13.99 -37.81
CA PHE A 3 32.21 13.24 -36.57
C PHE A 3 30.92 12.50 -36.31
N PRO A 4 30.96 11.19 -36.01
CA PRO A 4 29.78 10.50 -35.58
C PRO A 4 29.31 11.12 -34.26
N LEU A 5 28.08 11.66 -34.28
CA LEU A 5 27.36 12.00 -33.05
C LEU A 5 27.13 10.70 -32.29
N LEU A 6 27.98 10.45 -31.29
CA LEU A 6 27.70 9.46 -30.30
C LEU A 6 26.52 9.98 -29.44
N LEU A 7 25.31 9.63 -29.83
CA LEU A 7 24.15 9.75 -28.97
C LEU A 7 24.35 8.73 -27.85
N GLY A 8 24.99 9.17 -26.78
CA GLY A 8 25.01 8.42 -25.55
C GLY A 8 23.58 8.26 -25.07
N ALA A 9 23.06 7.04 -25.05
CA ALA A 9 21.81 6.76 -24.40
C ALA A 9 22.00 7.05 -22.90
N VAL A 10 21.39 8.15 -22.42
CA VAL A 10 21.30 8.40 -20.99
C VAL A 10 20.25 7.43 -20.47
N LEU A 11 20.71 6.34 -19.90
CA LEU A 11 19.87 5.47 -19.11
C LEU A 11 19.51 6.24 -17.84
N LEU A 12 18.34 6.88 -17.88
CA LEU A 12 17.70 7.34 -16.66
C LEU A 12 17.28 6.11 -15.87
N ALA A 13 18.16 5.68 -14.96
CA ALA A 13 17.75 4.72 -13.95
C ALA A 13 16.59 5.36 -13.19
N ALA A 14 15.39 4.78 -13.30
CA ALA A 14 14.28 5.16 -12.46
C ALA A 14 14.72 4.97 -11.00
N SER A 15 14.83 6.06 -10.24
CA SER A 15 15.06 5.99 -8.80
C SER A 15 13.92 5.16 -8.20
N PRO A 16 14.23 4.16 -7.34
CA PRO A 16 13.17 3.42 -6.67
C PRO A 16 12.29 4.41 -5.93
N THR A 17 10.99 4.40 -6.25
CA THR A 17 10.01 5.22 -5.56
C THR A 17 9.93 4.71 -4.13
N MET A 18 10.52 5.44 -3.18
CA MET A 18 10.38 5.11 -1.77
C MET A 18 8.97 5.44 -1.33
N THR A 19 8.25 4.42 -0.88
CA THR A 19 6.91 4.60 -0.33
C THR A 19 7.03 5.21 1.06
N VAL A 20 6.47 6.41 1.22
CA VAL A 20 6.46 7.11 2.51
C VAL A 20 5.43 6.45 3.43
N ARG A 21 5.82 6.22 4.68
CA ARG A 21 4.91 5.67 5.68
C ARG A 21 3.74 6.63 5.93
N PRO A 22 2.49 6.20 5.70
CA PRO A 22 1.33 7.07 5.90
C PRO A 22 1.14 7.45 7.36
N ALA A 23 0.69 8.69 7.60
CA ALA A 23 0.40 9.17 8.96
C ALA A 23 -0.69 8.35 9.66
N LYS A 24 -1.64 7.81 8.90
CA LYS A 24 -2.77 7.02 9.43
C LYS A 24 -2.48 5.52 9.55
N LEU A 25 -1.29 5.07 9.17
CA LEU A 25 -0.95 3.65 9.16
C LEU A 25 -1.06 3.00 10.55
N GLY A 26 -0.82 3.76 11.62
CA GLY A 26 -0.94 3.27 12.98
C GLY A 26 -2.29 2.62 13.29
N LEU A 27 -3.36 3.06 12.64
CA LEU A 27 -4.69 2.47 12.78
C LEU A 27 -4.77 1.03 12.21
N CYS A 28 -3.87 0.69 11.33
CA CYS A 28 -3.85 -0.60 10.60
C CYS A 28 -2.89 -1.60 11.24
N VAL A 29 -1.78 -1.09 11.79
CA VAL A 29 -0.62 -1.88 12.22
C VAL A 29 -0.96 -2.88 13.32
N ALA A 30 -1.84 -2.51 14.26
CA ALA A 30 -2.18 -3.35 15.41
C ALA A 30 -2.71 -4.73 15.01
N CYS A 31 -3.40 -4.82 13.89
CA CYS A 31 -3.96 -6.07 13.38
C CYS A 31 -3.24 -6.59 12.14
N HIS A 32 -2.91 -5.70 11.20
CA HIS A 32 -2.35 -6.07 9.90
C HIS A 32 -0.82 -6.06 9.84
N GLY A 33 -0.15 -5.58 10.89
CA GLY A 33 1.29 -5.44 10.93
C GLY A 33 1.80 -4.20 10.17
N GLU A 34 3.02 -3.80 10.47
CA GLU A 34 3.67 -2.67 9.79
C GLU A 34 3.87 -2.94 8.29
N ASN A 35 4.27 -4.14 7.96
CA ASN A 35 4.58 -4.59 6.60
C ASN A 35 3.49 -5.48 5.99
N GLY A 36 2.30 -5.50 6.57
CA GLY A 36 1.17 -6.22 6.01
C GLY A 36 1.15 -7.72 6.27
N VAL A 37 2.00 -8.21 7.15
CA VAL A 37 1.88 -9.57 7.69
C VAL A 37 1.07 -9.48 8.98
N ALA A 38 -0.13 -10.06 8.97
CA ALA A 38 -1.08 -9.92 10.05
C ALA A 38 -0.50 -10.42 11.39
N VAL A 39 -0.76 -9.67 12.45
CA VAL A 39 -0.34 -10.01 13.82
C VAL A 39 -1.47 -10.56 14.66
N THR A 40 -2.71 -10.47 14.18
CA THR A 40 -3.88 -11.09 14.81
C THR A 40 -4.43 -12.19 13.90
N PRO A 41 -4.99 -13.29 14.47
CA PRO A 41 -5.39 -14.45 13.65
C PRO A 41 -6.61 -14.19 12.76
N ASP A 42 -7.41 -13.17 13.07
CA ASP A 42 -8.62 -12.82 12.33
C ASP A 42 -8.41 -11.70 11.30
N ALA A 43 -7.22 -11.10 11.26
CA ALA A 43 -6.90 -10.08 10.27
C ALA A 43 -6.22 -10.73 9.05
N PRO A 44 -6.57 -10.34 7.82
CA PRO A 44 -5.89 -10.82 6.64
C PRO A 44 -4.51 -10.18 6.46
N HIS A 45 -3.61 -10.90 5.81
CA HIS A 45 -2.37 -10.31 5.31
C HIS A 45 -2.69 -9.33 4.19
N LEU A 46 -1.99 -8.19 4.18
CA LEU A 46 -2.16 -7.14 3.17
C LEU A 46 -0.91 -6.97 2.31
N ALA A 47 0.23 -7.57 2.71
CA ALA A 47 1.49 -7.43 1.99
C ALA A 47 1.36 -7.87 0.53
N ALA A 48 1.84 -7.03 -0.38
CA ALA A 48 1.83 -7.28 -1.82
C ALA A 48 0.44 -7.45 -2.44
N GLN A 49 -0.63 -7.08 -1.73
CA GLN A 49 -1.97 -7.04 -2.31
C GLN A 49 -2.04 -5.91 -3.35
N ARG A 50 -2.88 -6.07 -4.36
CA ARG A 50 -3.06 -5.04 -5.39
C ARG A 50 -3.52 -3.72 -4.77
N GLU A 51 -2.85 -2.64 -5.12
CA GLU A 51 -3.19 -1.31 -4.62
C GLU A 51 -4.64 -0.94 -4.93
N SER A 52 -5.09 -1.18 -6.17
CA SER A 52 -6.47 -0.89 -6.58
C SER A 52 -7.50 -1.71 -5.79
N TYR A 53 -7.19 -2.96 -5.47
CA TYR A 53 -8.05 -3.78 -4.63
C TYR A 53 -8.15 -3.22 -3.21
N LEU A 54 -7.03 -2.82 -2.62
CA LEU A 54 -7.00 -2.24 -1.27
C LEU A 54 -7.77 -0.92 -1.21
N VAL A 55 -7.64 -0.06 -2.22
CA VAL A 55 -8.43 1.17 -2.32
C VAL A 55 -9.93 0.85 -2.37
N ALA A 56 -10.32 -0.08 -3.22
CA ALA A 56 -11.72 -0.47 -3.35
C ALA A 56 -12.27 -1.07 -2.07
N ALA A 57 -11.51 -1.94 -1.39
CA ALA A 57 -11.92 -2.57 -0.14
C ALA A 57 -12.10 -1.54 0.98
N LEU A 58 -11.13 -0.63 1.17
CA LEU A 58 -11.21 0.42 2.18
C LEU A 58 -12.35 1.38 1.90
N THR A 59 -12.57 1.75 0.65
CA THR A 59 -13.68 2.59 0.24
C THR A 59 -15.02 1.92 0.52
N ALA A 60 -15.13 0.62 0.26
CA ALA A 60 -16.34 -0.15 0.54
C ALA A 60 -16.63 -0.27 2.05
N TYR A 61 -15.61 -0.44 2.88
CA TYR A 61 -15.79 -0.40 4.32
C TYR A 61 -16.23 0.98 4.79
N ARG A 62 -15.61 2.04 4.25
CA ARG A 62 -15.94 3.42 4.60
C ARG A 62 -17.39 3.77 4.26
N SER A 63 -17.89 3.35 3.11
CA SER A 63 -19.27 3.60 2.67
C SER A 63 -20.30 2.69 3.35
N GLY A 64 -19.85 1.62 4.00
CA GLY A 64 -20.74 0.59 4.55
C GLY A 64 -21.17 -0.46 3.53
N ALA A 65 -20.70 -0.41 2.29
CA ALA A 65 -21.01 -1.42 1.28
C ALA A 65 -20.43 -2.80 1.63
N ARG A 66 -19.25 -2.80 2.30
CA ARG A 66 -18.66 -4.03 2.84
C ARG A 66 -18.82 -4.03 4.36
N LYS A 67 -19.36 -5.14 4.90
CA LYS A 67 -19.70 -5.25 6.31
C LYS A 67 -18.61 -5.93 7.12
N HIS A 68 -18.01 -5.20 8.04
CA HIS A 68 -17.12 -5.70 9.07
C HIS A 68 -16.93 -4.57 10.09
N ALA A 69 -17.42 -4.77 11.31
CA ALA A 69 -17.54 -3.69 12.28
C ALA A 69 -16.20 -2.96 12.54
N ALA A 70 -15.12 -3.70 12.77
CA ALA A 70 -13.82 -3.11 13.05
C ALA A 70 -13.29 -2.33 11.85
N MET A 71 -13.37 -2.90 10.64
CA MET A 71 -12.87 -2.23 9.45
C MET A 71 -13.74 -1.04 9.03
N GLN A 72 -15.05 -1.09 9.26
CA GLN A 72 -15.92 0.06 9.04
C GLN A 72 -15.57 1.23 9.97
N ALA A 73 -15.26 0.93 11.24
CA ALA A 73 -14.83 1.95 12.20
C ALA A 73 -13.51 2.60 11.80
N VAL A 74 -12.53 1.81 11.39
CA VAL A 74 -11.22 2.31 10.94
C VAL A 74 -11.36 3.11 9.65
N ALA A 75 -11.94 2.51 8.62
CA ALA A 75 -12.06 3.13 7.30
C ALA A 75 -12.94 4.39 7.32
N GLY A 76 -13.92 4.46 8.23
CA GLY A 76 -14.76 5.63 8.42
C GLY A 76 -13.99 6.89 8.86
N THR A 77 -12.81 6.73 9.43
CA THR A 77 -11.94 7.84 9.84
C THR A 77 -10.98 8.31 8.75
N LEU A 78 -10.88 7.57 7.65
CA LEU A 78 -9.92 7.81 6.58
C LEU A 78 -10.50 8.71 5.49
N SER A 79 -9.73 9.71 5.06
CA SER A 79 -10.03 10.45 3.83
C SER A 79 -9.71 9.58 2.60
N PRO A 80 -10.20 9.95 1.40
CA PRO A 80 -9.79 9.28 0.18
C PRO A 80 -8.25 9.26 -0.02
N ARG A 81 -7.58 10.31 0.40
CA ARG A 81 -6.11 10.38 0.35
C ARG A 81 -5.46 9.41 1.35
N ASP A 82 -5.96 9.35 2.56
CA ASP A 82 -5.49 8.37 3.55
C ASP A 82 -5.63 6.95 3.03
N ILE A 83 -6.76 6.65 2.40
CA ILE A 83 -7.02 5.34 1.79
C ILE A 83 -5.99 5.05 0.69
N ALA A 84 -5.75 6.00 -0.20
CA ALA A 84 -4.77 5.84 -1.28
C ALA A 84 -3.36 5.61 -0.73
N ASP A 85 -2.96 6.37 0.29
CA ASP A 85 -1.64 6.28 0.89
C ASP A 85 -1.42 4.94 1.62
N CYS A 86 -2.39 4.50 2.41
CA CYS A 86 -2.32 3.22 3.12
C CYS A 86 -2.34 2.03 2.14
N ALA A 87 -3.16 2.10 1.11
CA ALA A 87 -3.20 1.07 0.07
C ALA A 87 -1.86 0.95 -0.66
N ARG A 88 -1.24 2.07 -1.00
CA ARG A 88 0.08 2.09 -1.63
C ARG A 88 1.14 1.50 -0.72
N TRP A 89 1.11 1.83 0.55
CA TRP A 89 2.05 1.28 1.53
C TRP A 89 2.01 -0.25 1.56
N TYR A 90 0.84 -0.82 1.78
CA TYR A 90 0.71 -2.28 1.88
C TYR A 90 0.96 -3.00 0.56
N ALA A 91 0.52 -2.43 -0.56
CA ALA A 91 0.79 -2.99 -1.87
C ALA A 91 2.29 -3.09 -2.18
N ALA A 92 3.09 -2.16 -1.66
CA ALA A 92 4.53 -2.12 -1.84
C ALA A 92 5.30 -3.05 -0.92
N GLN A 93 4.66 -3.62 0.10
CA GLN A 93 5.32 -4.52 1.03
C GLN A 93 5.51 -5.90 0.42
N ARG A 94 6.63 -6.53 0.75
CA ARG A 94 6.90 -7.91 0.34
C ARG A 94 6.56 -8.86 1.47
N PRO A 95 5.85 -9.96 1.18
CA PRO A 95 5.63 -10.98 2.21
C PRO A 95 6.98 -11.53 2.67
N VAL A 96 7.16 -11.62 4.00
CA VAL A 96 8.33 -12.28 4.57
C VAL A 96 8.13 -13.78 4.37
N ARG A 97 9.04 -14.40 3.63
CA ARG A 97 9.05 -15.86 3.56
C ARG A 97 9.47 -16.43 4.91
N ALA A 98 8.68 -17.35 5.42
CA ALA A 98 9.12 -18.18 6.54
C ALA A 98 10.43 -18.89 6.15
N PRO A 99 11.40 -18.98 7.07
CA PRO A 99 12.65 -19.68 6.81
C PRO A 99 12.43 -21.17 6.55
#